data_913717b4dd37fa43cb2514f41a0888f8
#
_entry.id   913717b4dd37fa43cb2514f41a0888f8
#
_cell.length_a   1.000
_cell.length_b   1.000
_cell.length_c   1.000
_cell.angle_alpha   90.00
_cell.angle_beta   90.00
_cell.angle_gamma   90.00
#
_symmetry.space_group_name_H-M   'P 1'
#
loop_
_entity.id
_entity.type
_entity.pdbx_description
1 polymer ?
#
loop_
_entity_poly.entity_id
_entity_poly.type
_entity_poly.pdbx_seq_one_letter_code
_entity_poly.pdbx_strand_id
1 'polypeptide(L)'
;MKKLLSLPPNLVECFHDIEKADQTEWFCTSDPIGSKLGSGGGTAWLLEACCQKVAPDSDFLTWLGKEKRILLHAGGQSRRLPGYAPSGKILTPIPVFRWARGQRLSQNLLSLQLPLYEQIMEKAPSSLHTLSLIHI
;
A
#
# COMPACT_ATOMS: atom_id res chain seq x y z
N MET A 1 7.84 -9.34 4.57
CA MET A 1 8.01 -7.98 3.96
C MET A 1 6.78 -7.15 4.30
N LYS A 2 6.96 -6.02 4.94
CA LYS A 2 5.85 -5.13 5.34
C LYS A 2 5.31 -4.35 4.15
N LYS A 3 3.99 -4.24 4.06
CA LYS A 3 3.29 -3.50 3.01
C LYS A 3 2.51 -2.36 3.66
N LEU A 4 2.79 -1.15 3.23
CA LEU A 4 2.17 0.07 3.73
C LEU A 4 1.31 0.68 2.64
N LEU A 5 0.08 0.99 2.94
CA LEU A 5 -0.90 1.45 1.95
C LEU A 5 -1.58 2.74 2.43
N SER A 6 -1.46 3.79 1.63
CA SER A 6 -2.22 5.03 1.82
C SER A 6 -3.49 4.97 0.98
N LEU A 7 -4.64 5.02 1.65
CA LEU A 7 -5.98 4.91 1.07
C LEU A 7 -6.83 6.12 1.45
N PRO A 8 -7.92 6.39 0.71
CA PRO A 8 -8.98 7.28 1.20
C PRO A 8 -9.53 6.78 2.54
N PRO A 9 -9.95 7.68 3.46
CA PRO A 9 -10.39 7.30 4.81
C PRO A 9 -11.46 6.22 4.85
N ASN A 10 -12.44 6.28 3.96
CA ASN A 10 -13.52 5.30 3.84
C ASN A 10 -13.05 3.89 3.46
N LEU A 11 -11.89 3.75 2.84
CA LEU A 11 -11.35 2.46 2.43
C LEU A 11 -10.37 1.87 3.45
N VAL A 12 -9.79 2.69 4.32
CA VAL A 12 -8.87 2.23 5.37
C VAL A 12 -9.56 1.25 6.31
N GLU A 13 -10.79 1.56 6.70
CA GLU A 13 -11.58 0.70 7.62
C GLU A 13 -11.97 -0.63 6.99
N CYS A 14 -12.26 -0.63 5.69
CA CYS A 14 -12.76 -1.81 4.98
C CYS A 14 -11.66 -2.66 4.34
N PHE A 15 -10.43 -2.16 4.22
CA PHE A 15 -9.38 -2.80 3.44
C PHE A 15 -9.10 -4.24 3.88
N HIS A 16 -8.96 -4.48 5.17
CA HIS A 16 -8.65 -5.81 5.70
C HIS A 16 -9.79 -6.81 5.45
N ASP A 17 -11.03 -6.35 5.45
CA ASP A 17 -12.20 -7.18 5.17
C ASP A 17 -12.32 -7.49 3.67
N ILE A 18 -12.09 -6.49 2.82
CA ILE A 18 -12.17 -6.64 1.35
C ILE A 18 -11.07 -7.58 0.83
N GLU A 19 -9.83 -7.35 1.24
CA GLU A 19 -8.67 -8.10 0.76
C GLU A 19 -8.33 -9.32 1.61
N LYS A 20 -8.99 -9.49 2.75
CA LYS A 20 -8.62 -10.48 3.79
C LYS A 20 -7.13 -10.40 4.13
N ALA A 21 -6.62 -9.18 4.17
CA ALA A 21 -5.20 -8.89 4.34
C ALA A 21 -4.78 -9.14 5.79
N ASP A 22 -3.63 -9.78 5.96
CA ASP A 22 -3.04 -10.00 7.28
C ASP A 22 -2.56 -8.66 7.88
N GLN A 23 -3.09 -8.32 9.04
CA GLN A 23 -2.74 -7.09 9.76
C GLN A 23 -1.27 -7.04 10.22
N THR A 24 -0.60 -8.19 10.30
CA THR A 24 0.84 -8.25 10.61
C THR A 24 1.71 -7.81 9.44
N GLU A 25 1.29 -8.08 8.22
CA GLU A 25 1.99 -7.70 7.00
C GLU A 25 1.55 -6.33 6.46
N TRP A 26 0.28 -6.00 6.59
CA TRP A 26 -0.33 -4.80 6.03
C TRP A 26 -0.56 -3.73 7.07
N PHE A 27 -0.18 -2.52 6.73
CA PHE A 27 -0.52 -1.32 7.47
C PHE A 27 -1.19 -0.31 6.53
N CYS A 28 -2.39 0.13 6.87
CA CYS A 28 -3.14 1.09 6.07
C CYS A 28 -3.39 2.37 6.87
N THR A 29 -3.26 3.51 6.22
CA THR A 29 -3.65 4.81 6.76
C THR A 29 -4.09 5.75 5.65
N SER A 30 -4.71 6.86 6.02
CA SER A 30 -5.05 7.97 5.12
C SER A 30 -4.19 9.19 5.44
N ASP A 31 -4.12 10.13 4.49
CA ASP A 31 -3.55 11.45 4.78
C ASP A 31 -4.32 12.12 5.95
N PRO A 32 -3.68 13.01 6.71
CA PRO A 32 -4.35 13.75 7.77
C PRO A 32 -5.55 14.54 7.24
N ILE A 33 -6.60 14.63 8.03
CA ILE A 33 -7.83 15.34 7.67
C ILE A 33 -7.51 16.80 7.29
N GLY A 34 -7.98 17.21 6.11
CA GLY A 34 -7.79 18.58 5.61
C GLY A 34 -6.42 18.86 4.98
N SER A 35 -5.49 17.91 4.99
CA SER A 35 -4.15 18.06 4.42
C SER A 35 -3.90 17.10 3.27
N LYS A 36 -3.39 17.64 2.16
CA LYS A 36 -2.89 16.84 1.03
C LYS A 36 -1.37 16.93 1.04
N LEU A 37 -0.73 15.89 1.52
CA LEU A 37 0.72 15.89 1.75
C LEU A 37 1.53 15.70 0.45
N GLY A 38 0.86 15.28 -0.64
CA GLY A 38 1.56 14.88 -1.85
C GLY A 38 2.33 13.56 -1.66
N SER A 39 3.06 13.14 -2.68
CA SER A 39 3.76 11.84 -2.66
C SER A 39 4.89 11.78 -1.63
N GLY A 40 5.70 12.84 -1.53
CA GLY A 40 6.81 12.88 -0.58
C GLY A 40 6.34 12.97 0.87
N GLY A 41 5.47 13.93 1.17
CA GLY A 41 4.88 14.09 2.50
C GLY A 41 4.05 12.89 2.92
N GLY A 42 3.27 12.32 2.00
CA GLY A 42 2.51 11.09 2.25
C GLY A 42 3.39 9.88 2.54
N THR A 43 4.57 9.78 1.91
CA THR A 43 5.56 8.73 2.24
C THR A 43 6.06 8.88 3.67
N ALA A 44 6.49 10.08 4.06
CA ALA A 44 6.97 10.36 5.41
C ALA A 44 5.87 10.09 6.45
N TRP A 45 4.67 10.57 6.21
CA TRP A 45 3.51 10.34 7.07
C TRP A 45 3.19 8.86 7.26
N LEU A 46 3.15 8.09 6.17
CA LEU A 46 2.84 6.66 6.19
C LEU A 46 3.88 5.85 6.96
N LEU A 47 5.17 6.18 6.80
CA LEU A 47 6.26 5.56 7.54
C LEU A 47 6.22 5.91 9.03
N GLU A 48 6.04 7.18 9.35
CA GLU A 48 5.93 7.68 10.72
C GLU A 48 4.75 7.01 11.46
N ALA A 49 3.56 7.03 10.86
CA ALA A 49 2.37 6.42 11.43
C ALA A 49 2.54 4.91 11.67
N CYS A 50 3.19 4.21 10.74
CA CYS A 50 3.49 2.79 10.90
C CYS A 50 4.48 2.55 12.04
N CYS A 51 5.56 3.34 12.11
CA CYS A 51 6.56 3.23 13.17
C CYS A 51 5.94 3.43 14.55
N GLN A 52 5.15 4.48 14.73
CA GLN A 52 4.47 4.78 15.99
C GLN A 52 3.51 3.67 16.42
N LYS A 53 2.81 3.03 15.49
CA LYS A 53 1.87 1.95 15.80
C LYS A 53 2.57 0.62 16.11
N VAL A 54 3.62 0.28 15.37
CA VAL A 54 4.25 -1.06 15.42
C VAL A 54 5.43 -1.11 16.38
N ALA A 55 6.15 0.01 16.53
CA ALA A 55 7.37 0.09 17.32
C ALA A 55 7.53 1.47 17.99
N PRO A 56 6.60 1.86 18.90
CA PRO A 56 6.57 3.21 19.48
C PRO A 56 7.85 3.59 20.25
N ASP A 57 8.53 2.60 20.81
CA ASP A 57 9.74 2.81 21.61
C ASP A 57 11.04 2.71 20.78
N SER A 58 10.94 2.50 19.47
CA SER A 58 12.10 2.37 18.60
C SER A 58 12.47 3.70 17.95
N ASP A 59 13.78 3.96 17.85
CA ASP A 59 14.28 5.03 16.99
C ASP A 59 13.85 4.78 15.53
N PHE A 60 13.37 5.83 14.87
CA PHE A 60 12.80 5.73 13.51
C PHE A 60 13.79 5.17 12.48
N LEU A 61 15.04 5.62 12.51
CA LEU A 61 16.05 5.14 11.55
C LEU A 61 16.42 3.68 11.80
N THR A 62 16.54 3.31 13.05
CA THR A 62 16.77 1.91 13.45
C THR A 62 15.61 1.01 13.01
N TRP A 63 14.37 1.45 13.23
CA TRP A 63 13.18 0.72 12.77
C TRP A 63 13.14 0.64 11.24
N LEU A 64 13.48 1.72 10.54
CA LEU A 64 13.47 1.76 9.07
C LEU A 64 14.45 0.75 8.46
N GLY A 65 15.60 0.55 9.09
CA GLY A 65 16.64 -0.39 8.64
C GLY A 65 16.38 -1.87 8.96
N LYS A 66 15.37 -2.21 9.76
CA LYS A 66 15.15 -3.59 10.21
C LYS A 66 14.59 -4.54 9.16
N GLU A 67 13.74 -4.04 8.25
CA GLU A 67 13.07 -4.87 7.27
C GLU A 67 12.79 -4.14 5.96
N LYS A 68 12.56 -4.90 4.91
CA LYS A 68 12.13 -4.37 3.62
C LYS A 68 10.64 -4.04 3.64
N ARG A 69 10.27 -2.90 3.01
CA ARG A 69 8.89 -2.38 2.93
C ARG A 69 8.53 -1.96 1.52
N ILE A 70 7.27 -2.17 1.17
CA ILE A 70 6.65 -1.65 -0.04
C ILE A 70 5.60 -0.63 0.40
N LEU A 71 5.68 0.59 -0.12
CA LEU A 71 4.72 1.66 0.11
C LEU A 71 3.91 1.89 -1.15
N LEU A 72 2.59 1.92 -1.02
CA LEU A 72 1.65 2.14 -2.10
C LEU A 72 0.77 3.35 -1.80
N HIS A 73 0.82 4.35 -2.67
CA HIS A 73 0.00 5.56 -2.55
C HIS A 73 -1.22 5.46 -3.44
N ALA A 74 -2.38 5.23 -2.84
CA ALA A 74 -3.65 5.07 -3.53
C ALA A 74 -4.74 6.03 -3.02
N GLY A 75 -4.38 7.06 -2.26
CA GLY A 75 -5.28 8.07 -1.68
C GLY A 75 -5.71 9.20 -2.65
N GLY A 76 -5.31 9.14 -3.91
CA GLY A 76 -5.62 10.17 -4.90
C GLY A 76 -7.10 10.27 -5.26
N GLN A 77 -7.53 11.45 -5.76
CA GLN A 77 -8.94 11.75 -6.10
C GLN A 77 -9.46 11.04 -7.37
N SER A 78 -8.67 10.18 -8.02
CA SER A 78 -9.04 9.47 -9.25
C SER A 78 -9.62 10.37 -10.36
N ARG A 79 -9.11 11.60 -10.51
CA ARG A 79 -9.64 12.62 -11.44
C ARG A 79 -9.68 12.15 -12.89
N ARG A 80 -8.80 11.24 -13.29
CA ARG A 80 -8.73 10.69 -14.66
C ARG A 80 -9.74 9.58 -14.91
N LEU A 81 -10.22 8.95 -13.84
CA LEU A 81 -11.21 7.87 -13.87
C LEU A 81 -12.23 8.08 -12.73
N PRO A 82 -13.10 9.10 -12.85
CA PRO A 82 -13.99 9.49 -11.76
C PRO A 82 -14.98 8.38 -11.35
N GLY A 83 -15.34 7.48 -12.25
CA GLY A 83 -16.21 6.35 -11.95
C GLY A 83 -15.62 5.35 -10.94
N TYR A 84 -14.30 5.35 -10.75
CA TYR A 84 -13.61 4.49 -9.76
C TYR A 84 -13.27 5.20 -8.46
N ALA A 85 -13.60 6.48 -8.33
CA ALA A 85 -13.29 7.25 -7.14
C ALA A 85 -13.92 6.68 -5.85
N PRO A 86 -15.20 6.20 -5.86
CA PRO A 86 -15.84 5.66 -4.66
C PRO A 86 -15.22 4.35 -4.17
N SER A 87 -14.78 3.47 -5.08
CA SER A 87 -14.23 2.14 -4.76
C SER A 87 -12.71 2.13 -4.58
N GLY A 88 -12.05 3.25 -4.90
CA GLY A 88 -10.60 3.30 -4.95
C GLY A 88 -10.04 2.54 -6.16
N LYS A 89 -9.22 3.23 -6.95
CA LYS A 89 -8.67 2.69 -8.21
C LYS A 89 -7.91 1.37 -8.02
N ILE A 90 -7.18 1.26 -6.93
CA ILE A 90 -6.32 0.11 -6.64
C ILE A 90 -7.11 -1.18 -6.35
N LEU A 91 -8.33 -1.05 -5.81
CA LEU A 91 -9.21 -2.16 -5.49
C LEU A 91 -10.24 -2.45 -6.61
N THR A 92 -10.11 -1.80 -7.76
CA THR A 92 -10.97 -2.04 -8.91
C THR A 92 -10.82 -3.48 -9.39
N PRO A 93 -11.92 -4.26 -9.50
CA PRO A 93 -11.88 -5.59 -10.04
C PRO A 93 -11.38 -5.58 -11.50
N ILE A 94 -10.45 -6.46 -11.82
CA ILE A 94 -9.91 -6.58 -13.17
C ILE A 94 -10.07 -8.02 -13.64
N PRO A 95 -10.87 -8.27 -14.68
CA PRO A 95 -11.10 -9.59 -15.23
C PRO A 95 -9.91 -10.01 -16.11
N VAL A 96 -8.86 -10.53 -15.49
CA VAL A 96 -7.69 -11.05 -16.21
C VAL A 96 -7.60 -12.55 -16.00
N PHE A 97 -7.56 -13.29 -17.09
CA PHE A 97 -7.36 -14.74 -17.04
C PHE A 97 -5.90 -15.08 -16.72
N ARG A 98 -5.69 -15.74 -15.60
CA ARG A 98 -4.37 -16.22 -15.16
C ARG A 98 -4.39 -17.72 -14.88
N TRP A 99 -4.68 -18.50 -15.91
CA TRP A 99 -4.81 -19.95 -15.81
C TRP A 99 -3.65 -20.64 -15.08
N ALA A 100 -2.42 -20.22 -15.36
CA ALA A 100 -1.22 -20.83 -14.78
C ALA A 100 -0.96 -20.44 -13.30
N ARG A 101 -1.66 -19.46 -12.73
CA ARG A 101 -1.40 -18.93 -11.39
C ARG A 101 -2.59 -18.95 -10.44
N GLY A 102 -3.67 -19.65 -10.85
CA GLY A 102 -4.93 -19.62 -10.13
C GLY A 102 -5.63 -18.26 -10.27
N GLN A 103 -6.79 -18.27 -10.90
CA GLN A 103 -7.62 -17.08 -11.03
C GLN A 103 -8.49 -16.91 -9.80
N ARG A 104 -8.55 -15.69 -9.27
CA ARG A 104 -9.49 -15.28 -8.23
C ARG A 104 -10.61 -14.46 -8.86
N LEU A 105 -11.85 -14.69 -8.44
CA LEU A 105 -12.99 -13.84 -8.83
C LEU A 105 -12.87 -12.42 -8.27
N SER A 106 -12.19 -12.28 -7.13
CA SER A 106 -11.93 -11.01 -6.44
C SER A 106 -10.61 -10.33 -6.85
N GLN A 107 -10.05 -10.68 -8.02
CA GLN A 107 -8.81 -10.10 -8.49
C GLN A 107 -8.98 -8.61 -8.82
N ASN A 108 -8.08 -7.78 -8.30
CA ASN A 108 -8.08 -6.34 -8.51
C ASN A 108 -6.70 -5.84 -8.95
N LEU A 109 -6.58 -4.54 -9.20
CA LEU A 109 -5.31 -3.95 -9.66
C LEU A 109 -4.17 -4.18 -8.67
N LEU A 110 -4.43 -4.08 -7.37
CA LEU A 110 -3.44 -4.33 -6.32
C LEU A 110 -2.91 -5.77 -6.40
N SER A 111 -3.80 -6.76 -6.41
CA SER A 111 -3.42 -8.18 -6.46
C SER A 111 -2.67 -8.57 -7.73
N LEU A 112 -2.88 -7.82 -8.84
CA LEU A 112 -2.16 -8.03 -10.09
C LEU A 112 -0.73 -7.48 -10.06
N GLN A 113 -0.53 -6.33 -9.43
CA GLN A 113 0.75 -5.61 -9.44
C GLN A 113 1.66 -6.01 -8.28
N LEU A 114 1.10 -6.36 -7.13
CA LEU A 114 1.85 -6.64 -5.91
C LEU A 114 2.95 -7.70 -6.09
N PRO A 115 2.73 -8.84 -6.78
CA PRO A 115 3.77 -9.84 -6.98
C PRO A 115 4.99 -9.32 -7.71
N LEU A 116 4.81 -8.38 -8.65
CA LEU A 116 5.94 -7.74 -9.35
C LEU A 116 6.78 -6.89 -8.39
N TYR A 117 6.14 -6.12 -7.54
CA TYR A 117 6.82 -5.27 -6.56
C TYR A 117 7.56 -6.10 -5.50
N GLU A 118 6.97 -7.21 -5.07
CA GLU A 118 7.62 -8.17 -4.18
C GLU A 118 8.87 -8.76 -4.82
N GLN A 119 8.81 -9.18 -6.07
CA GLN A 119 9.97 -9.69 -6.81
C GLN A 119 11.09 -8.63 -6.95
N ILE A 120 10.73 -7.38 -7.22
CA ILE A 120 11.70 -6.28 -7.28
C ILE A 120 12.42 -6.14 -5.93
N MET A 121 11.67 -6.14 -4.84
CA MET A 121 12.25 -5.98 -3.50
C MET A 121 13.06 -7.21 -3.05
N GLU A 122 12.67 -8.41 -3.45
CA GLU A 122 13.44 -9.62 -3.17
C GLU A 122 14.82 -9.60 -3.85
N LYS A 123 14.85 -9.16 -5.12
CA LYS A 123 16.08 -9.05 -5.90
C LYS A 123 16.92 -7.82 -5.59
N ALA A 124 16.35 -6.84 -4.90
CA ALA A 124 17.05 -5.61 -4.53
C ALA A 124 18.17 -5.89 -3.51
N PRO A 125 19.26 -5.11 -3.53
CA PRO A 125 20.32 -5.19 -2.52
C PRO A 125 19.77 -5.14 -1.10
N SER A 126 20.49 -5.75 -0.15
CA SER A 126 20.10 -5.74 1.26
C SER A 126 20.06 -4.34 1.88
N SER A 127 20.79 -3.39 1.30
CA SER A 127 20.77 -1.97 1.70
C SER A 127 19.52 -1.20 1.26
N LEU A 128 18.72 -1.75 0.34
CA LEU A 128 17.47 -1.14 -0.10
C LEU A 128 16.32 -1.63 0.80
N HIS A 129 15.85 -0.76 1.69
CA HIS A 129 14.81 -1.09 2.66
C HIS A 129 13.40 -0.65 2.25
N THR A 130 13.26 0.30 1.32
CA THR A 130 11.96 0.88 1.00
C THR A 130 11.77 1.06 -0.50
N LEU A 131 10.67 0.56 -1.02
CA LEU A 131 10.16 0.82 -2.37
C LEU A 131 8.85 1.61 -2.24
N SER A 132 8.83 2.85 -2.72
CA SER A 132 7.63 3.69 -2.70
C SER A 132 7.06 3.81 -4.11
N LEU A 133 5.77 3.52 -4.25
CA LEU A 133 5.06 3.47 -5.51
C LEU A 133 3.83 4.38 -5.46
N ILE A 134 3.64 5.15 -6.52
CA ILE A 134 2.49 6.03 -6.67
C ILE A 134 1.58 5.42 -7.73
N HIS A 135 0.34 5.11 -7.33
CA HIS A 135 -0.70 4.71 -8.26
C HIS A 135 -1.33 5.94 -8.90
N ILE A 136 -1.06 6.10 -10.15
CA ILE A 136 -1.61 7.18 -10.96
C ILE A 136 -2.93 6.75 -11.57
#